data_2c15705d0076b97299826810239abb31
#
_entry.id   2c15705d0076b97299826810239abb31
#
_cell.length_a   1.000
_cell.length_b   1.000
_cell.length_c   1.000
_cell.angle_alpha   90.00
_cell.angle_beta   90.00
_cell.angle_gamma   90.00
#
_symmetry.space_group_name_H-M   'P 1'
#
loop_
_entity.id
_entity.type
_entity.pdbx_description
1 polymer ?
#
loop_
_entity_poly.entity_id
_entity_poly.type
_entity_poly.pdbx_seq_one_letter_code
_entity_poly.pdbx_strand_id
1 'polypeptide(L)'
;MIENLICIKENDLVQWVCGASNILVSMPFLDSAMVDSTRQLVFALSQPKPLPTVLTIFNAQGEKLFWSAPPEGSIFYYLTFNLSKEVVVVCSYAEKQNGWHDWFYSWNMKNNALSRSGPAY
;
A
#
# COMPACT_ATOMS: atom_id res chain seq x y z
N MET A 1 -15.53 -10.59 -2.35
CA MET A 1 -14.21 -10.66 -3.02
C MET A 1 -14.00 -9.41 -3.84
N ILE A 2 -12.82 -8.83 -3.73
CA ILE A 2 -12.46 -7.61 -4.45
C ILE A 2 -12.17 -7.95 -5.91
N GLU A 3 -12.81 -7.23 -6.84
CA GLU A 3 -12.60 -7.41 -8.28
C GLU A 3 -12.52 -6.06 -8.96
N ASN A 4 -11.85 -6.02 -10.12
CA ASN A 4 -11.84 -4.88 -11.01
C ASN A 4 -11.34 -3.59 -10.37
N LEU A 5 -10.19 -3.65 -9.69
CA LEU A 5 -9.57 -2.44 -9.12
C LEU A 5 -9.17 -1.50 -10.25
N ILE A 6 -9.58 -0.24 -10.14
CA ILE A 6 -9.23 0.82 -11.08
C ILE A 6 -8.74 2.04 -10.29
N CYS A 7 -7.60 2.59 -10.71
CA CYS A 7 -7.09 3.86 -10.19
C CYS A 7 -7.38 4.95 -11.22
N ILE A 8 -8.16 5.94 -10.82
CA ILE A 8 -8.50 7.08 -11.66
C ILE A 8 -7.76 8.29 -11.09
N LYS A 9 -6.50 8.44 -11.47
CA LYS A 9 -5.60 9.45 -10.90
C LYS A 9 -6.08 10.88 -11.13
N GLU A 10 -6.62 11.16 -12.31
CA GLU A 10 -7.13 12.51 -12.64
C GLU A 10 -8.30 12.92 -11.75
N ASN A 11 -8.97 11.98 -11.12
CA ASN A 11 -10.10 12.24 -10.23
C ASN A 11 -9.77 11.92 -8.75
N ASP A 12 -8.53 11.52 -8.47
CA ASP A 12 -8.10 11.10 -7.12
C ASP A 12 -9.01 10.03 -6.54
N LEU A 13 -9.30 9.01 -7.34
CA LEU A 13 -10.31 8.02 -7.01
C LEU A 13 -9.77 6.60 -7.19
N VAL A 14 -10.02 5.75 -6.22
CA VAL A 14 -9.82 4.29 -6.31
C VAL A 14 -11.20 3.65 -6.28
N GLN A 15 -11.44 2.74 -7.21
CA GLN A 15 -12.73 2.04 -7.23
C GLN A 15 -12.54 0.55 -7.47
N TRP A 16 -13.42 -0.24 -6.89
CA TRP A 16 -13.46 -1.69 -7.10
C TRP A 16 -14.86 -2.22 -6.86
N VAL A 17 -15.05 -3.50 -7.19
CA VAL A 17 -16.30 -4.18 -6.96
C VAL A 17 -16.11 -5.19 -5.83
N CYS A 18 -17.03 -5.23 -4.89
CA CYS A 18 -17.06 -6.23 -3.83
C CYS A 18 -18.46 -6.81 -3.77
N GLY A 19 -18.60 -8.07 -4.22
CA GLY A 19 -19.91 -8.68 -4.38
C GLY A 19 -20.76 -7.92 -5.40
N ALA A 20 -21.92 -7.44 -4.99
CA ALA A 20 -22.81 -6.63 -5.83
C ALA A 20 -22.58 -5.13 -5.68
N SER A 21 -21.62 -4.71 -4.86
CA SER A 21 -21.40 -3.30 -4.52
C SER A 21 -20.22 -2.72 -5.28
N ASN A 22 -20.41 -1.50 -5.78
CA ASN A 22 -19.31 -0.68 -6.30
C ASN A 22 -18.76 0.16 -5.17
N ILE A 23 -17.45 0.00 -4.89
CA ILE A 23 -16.78 0.73 -3.83
C ILE A 23 -15.96 1.84 -4.45
N LEU A 24 -16.15 3.06 -3.95
CA LEU A 24 -15.46 4.25 -4.43
C LEU A 24 -14.79 4.94 -3.25
N VAL A 25 -13.48 5.14 -3.34
CA VAL A 25 -12.73 5.80 -2.28
C VAL A 25 -11.99 7.00 -2.86
N SER A 26 -12.24 8.17 -2.28
CA SER A 26 -11.50 9.38 -2.62
C SER A 26 -10.13 9.32 -1.96
N MET A 27 -9.08 9.53 -2.78
CA MET A 27 -7.70 9.48 -2.31
C MET A 27 -6.93 10.64 -2.93
N PRO A 28 -6.86 11.78 -2.22
CA PRO A 28 -6.16 12.96 -2.74
C PRO A 28 -4.72 12.64 -3.13
N PHE A 29 -4.32 13.11 -4.32
CA PHE A 29 -2.98 12.91 -4.87
C PHE A 29 -2.59 11.43 -4.94
N LEU A 30 -3.51 10.62 -5.46
CA LEU A 30 -3.30 9.17 -5.62
C LEU A 30 -2.10 8.89 -6.52
N ASP A 31 -1.22 7.99 -6.07
CA ASP A 31 -0.08 7.52 -6.84
C ASP A 31 -0.34 6.14 -7.45
N SER A 32 -0.65 5.16 -6.61
CA SER A 32 -0.88 3.78 -7.05
C SER A 32 -1.72 3.03 -6.04
N ALA A 33 -2.30 1.91 -6.48
CA ALA A 33 -3.04 1.02 -5.59
C ALA A 33 -2.89 -0.43 -6.06
N MET A 34 -3.07 -1.36 -5.13
CA MET A 34 -2.91 -2.78 -5.41
C MET A 34 -3.82 -3.59 -4.49
N VAL A 35 -4.40 -4.67 -5.02
CA VAL A 35 -5.28 -5.56 -4.27
C VAL A 35 -4.46 -6.68 -3.65
N ASP A 36 -4.68 -6.91 -2.36
CA ASP A 36 -4.23 -8.10 -1.66
C ASP A 36 -5.39 -9.08 -1.62
N SER A 37 -5.42 -10.02 -2.58
CA SER A 37 -6.52 -10.97 -2.70
C SER A 37 -6.53 -11.98 -1.56
N THR A 38 -5.38 -12.26 -0.99
CA THR A 38 -5.24 -13.23 0.10
C THR A 38 -5.98 -12.77 1.35
N ARG A 39 -5.89 -11.48 1.67
CA ARG A 39 -6.51 -10.91 2.87
C ARG A 39 -7.69 -10.01 2.56
N GLN A 40 -8.03 -9.84 1.25
CA GLN A 40 -9.12 -8.97 0.78
C GLN A 40 -8.93 -7.53 1.26
N LEU A 41 -7.78 -6.96 0.90
CA LEU A 41 -7.38 -5.60 1.25
C LEU A 41 -7.03 -4.81 0.00
N VAL A 42 -7.13 -3.49 0.09
CA VAL A 42 -6.64 -2.57 -0.94
C VAL A 42 -5.58 -1.68 -0.29
N PHE A 43 -4.39 -1.68 -0.88
CA PHE A 43 -3.28 -0.82 -0.47
C PHE A 43 -3.19 0.33 -1.45
N ALA A 44 -3.05 1.54 -0.97
CA ALA A 44 -2.88 2.72 -1.81
C ALA A 44 -1.74 3.59 -1.32
N LEU A 45 -0.93 4.06 -2.27
CA LEU A 45 0.10 5.06 -2.03
C LEU A 45 -0.35 6.39 -2.60
N SER A 46 -0.13 7.46 -1.87
CA SER A 46 -0.60 8.79 -2.24
C SER A 46 0.37 9.88 -1.83
N GLN A 47 0.06 11.10 -2.27
CA GLN A 47 0.78 12.34 -1.95
C GLN A 47 2.27 12.28 -2.29
N PRO A 48 2.62 12.06 -3.58
CA PRO A 48 4.03 11.97 -4.00
C PRO A 48 4.75 13.33 -3.89
N LYS A 49 6.02 13.29 -3.36
CA LYS A 49 6.88 14.48 -3.21
C LYS A 49 8.38 14.12 -3.35
N PRO A 50 8.89 13.70 -4.49
CA PRO A 50 8.24 13.18 -5.70
C PRO A 50 7.75 11.74 -5.56
N LEU A 51 8.19 11.01 -4.53
CA LEU A 51 7.72 9.66 -4.23
C LEU A 51 6.61 9.68 -3.19
N PRO A 52 5.76 8.65 -3.13
CA PRO A 52 4.63 8.63 -2.22
C PRO A 52 5.02 8.86 -0.76
N THR A 53 4.20 9.58 -0.03
CA THR A 53 4.43 9.90 1.39
C THR A 53 3.41 9.31 2.33
N VAL A 54 2.32 8.72 1.80
CA VAL A 54 1.27 8.12 2.63
C VAL A 54 0.90 6.75 2.09
N LEU A 55 0.87 5.76 2.97
CA LEU A 55 0.29 4.45 2.69
C LEU A 55 -1.04 4.36 3.40
N THR A 56 -2.09 3.94 2.69
CA THR A 56 -3.41 3.71 3.27
C THR A 56 -3.87 2.30 2.91
N ILE A 57 -4.50 1.62 3.87
CA ILE A 57 -5.00 0.26 3.67
C ILE A 57 -6.49 0.24 3.98
N PHE A 58 -7.26 -0.31 3.05
CA PHE A 58 -8.72 -0.43 3.17
C PHE A 58 -9.12 -1.89 3.19
N ASN A 59 -10.25 -2.19 3.86
CA ASN A 59 -10.88 -3.50 3.70
C ASN A 59 -11.69 -3.54 2.40
N ALA A 60 -12.29 -4.68 2.11
CA ALA A 60 -13.05 -4.88 0.87
C ALA A 60 -14.25 -3.93 0.73
N GLN A 61 -14.78 -3.44 1.85
CA GLN A 61 -15.92 -2.53 1.87
C GLN A 61 -15.50 -1.07 1.78
N GLY A 62 -14.20 -0.78 1.70
CA GLY A 62 -13.70 0.59 1.58
C GLY A 62 -13.48 1.30 2.91
N GLU A 63 -13.51 0.58 4.02
CA GLU A 63 -13.21 1.15 5.32
C GLU A 63 -11.69 1.26 5.50
N LYS A 64 -11.22 2.40 5.98
CA LYS A 64 -9.81 2.65 6.24
C LYS A 64 -9.38 1.92 7.50
N LEU A 65 -8.44 0.99 7.36
CA LEU A 65 -7.92 0.20 8.47
C LEU A 65 -6.61 0.77 9.02
N PHE A 66 -5.81 1.40 8.17
CA PHE A 66 -4.47 1.85 8.54
C PHE A 66 -4.00 2.94 7.58
N TRP A 67 -3.26 3.90 8.09
CA TRP A 67 -2.54 4.88 7.26
C TRP A 67 -1.32 5.36 8.02
N SER A 68 -0.22 5.60 7.29
CA SER A 68 1.00 6.10 7.91
C SER A 68 1.93 6.76 6.90
N ALA A 69 2.87 7.53 7.43
CA ALA A 69 4.07 7.97 6.72
C ALA A 69 5.05 6.78 6.62
N PRO A 70 6.12 6.91 5.80
CA PRO A 70 7.14 5.86 5.75
C PRO A 70 7.83 5.68 7.11
N PRO A 71 8.40 4.49 7.36
CA PRO A 71 9.28 4.31 8.51
C PRO A 71 10.38 5.36 8.54
N GLU A 72 10.76 5.81 9.75
CA GLU A 72 11.74 6.87 9.92
C GLU A 72 13.01 6.61 9.14
N GLY A 73 13.48 7.62 8.40
CA GLY A 73 14.69 7.52 7.59
C GLY A 73 14.47 6.93 6.21
N SER A 74 13.25 6.54 5.86
CA SER A 74 12.94 5.94 4.57
C SER A 74 11.89 6.73 3.80
N ILE A 75 11.70 6.33 2.54
CA ILE A 75 10.62 6.81 1.68
C ILE A 75 9.88 5.58 1.15
N PHE A 76 8.58 5.74 0.85
CA PHE A 76 7.85 4.71 0.12
C PHE A 76 8.28 4.73 -1.33
N TYR A 77 8.56 3.56 -1.87
CA TYR A 77 9.02 3.44 -3.25
C TYR A 77 7.89 2.88 -4.14
N TYR A 78 7.43 1.67 -3.88
CA TYR A 78 6.33 1.07 -4.62
C TYR A 78 5.70 -0.09 -3.84
N LEU A 79 4.52 -0.51 -4.30
CA LEU A 79 3.83 -1.70 -3.79
C LEU A 79 4.21 -2.91 -4.65
N THR A 80 4.27 -4.08 -4.03
CA THR A 80 4.52 -5.34 -4.74
C THR A 80 3.96 -6.51 -3.94
N PHE A 81 4.09 -7.73 -4.47
CA PHE A 81 3.69 -8.95 -3.75
C PHE A 81 4.90 -9.63 -3.16
N ASN A 82 4.73 -10.22 -1.98
CA ASN A 82 5.72 -11.13 -1.40
C ASN A 82 5.48 -12.56 -1.93
N LEU A 83 6.26 -13.53 -1.45
CA LEU A 83 6.14 -14.92 -1.90
C LEU A 83 4.80 -15.56 -1.51
N SER A 84 4.15 -15.04 -0.48
CA SER A 84 2.82 -15.50 -0.05
C SER A 84 1.69 -14.77 -0.80
N LYS A 85 2.03 -13.97 -1.79
CA LYS A 85 1.09 -13.17 -2.60
C LYS A 85 0.32 -12.12 -1.80
N GLU A 86 0.87 -11.72 -0.67
CA GLU A 86 0.38 -10.57 0.08
C GLU A 86 1.04 -9.31 -0.42
N VAL A 87 0.31 -8.19 -0.41
CA VAL A 87 0.88 -6.91 -0.80
C VAL A 87 1.80 -6.42 0.31
N VAL A 88 2.98 -5.97 -0.10
CA VAL A 88 3.97 -5.34 0.78
C VAL A 88 4.40 -4.02 0.13
N VAL A 89 4.94 -3.12 0.92
CA VAL A 89 5.49 -1.88 0.41
C VAL A 89 7.01 -1.92 0.50
N VAL A 90 7.67 -1.45 -0.57
CA VAL A 90 9.13 -1.29 -0.57
C VAL A 90 9.44 0.09 -0.05
N CYS A 91 10.24 0.15 1.02
CA CYS A 91 10.74 1.40 1.60
C CYS A 91 12.22 1.51 1.30
N SER A 92 12.65 2.67 0.82
CA SER A 92 14.04 2.92 0.43
C SER A 92 14.69 3.87 1.41
N TYR A 93 15.90 3.51 1.86
CA TYR A 93 16.71 4.32 2.78
C TYR A 93 17.85 4.97 2.01
N ALA A 94 18.10 6.24 2.28
CA ALA A 94 19.24 6.94 1.69
C ALA A 94 20.57 6.29 2.09
N GLU A 95 20.65 5.82 3.33
CA GLU A 95 21.81 5.09 3.83
C GLU A 95 21.46 3.61 3.96
N LYS A 96 22.41 2.75 3.56
CA LYS A 96 22.19 1.30 3.64
C LYS A 96 21.89 0.84 5.05
N GLN A 97 20.88 0.00 5.19
CA GLN A 97 20.54 -0.68 6.44
C GLN A 97 20.95 -2.14 6.28
N ASN A 98 21.90 -2.61 7.09
CA ASN A 98 22.43 -3.98 6.98
C ASN A 98 22.85 -4.35 5.56
N GLY A 99 23.44 -3.39 4.83
CA GLY A 99 23.95 -3.60 3.47
C GLY A 99 22.97 -3.33 2.33
N TRP A 100 21.73 -2.96 2.62
CA TRP A 100 20.69 -2.76 1.58
C TRP A 100 19.98 -1.42 1.76
N HIS A 101 19.67 -0.75 0.63
CA HIS A 101 18.86 0.48 0.63
C HIS A 101 17.37 0.18 0.75
N ASP A 102 16.91 -0.84 0.05
CA ASP A 102 15.49 -1.13 -0.11
C ASP A 102 15.07 -2.32 0.72
N TRP A 103 13.95 -2.17 1.42
CA TRP A 103 13.42 -3.20 2.31
C TRP A 103 11.93 -3.38 2.10
N PHE A 104 11.46 -4.63 2.17
CA PHE A 104 10.04 -4.94 2.23
C PHE A 104 9.51 -4.67 3.63
N TYR A 105 8.36 -3.99 3.69
CA TYR A 105 7.59 -3.82 4.91
C TYR A 105 6.23 -4.47 4.74
N SER A 106 5.85 -5.31 5.70
CA SER A 106 4.55 -5.99 5.74
C SER A 106 3.67 -5.32 6.76
N TRP A 107 2.36 -5.28 6.49
CA TRP A 107 1.39 -4.80 7.45
C TRP A 107 0.81 -5.98 8.21
N ASN A 108 0.83 -5.90 9.54
CA ASN A 108 0.29 -6.92 10.43
C ASN A 108 -1.07 -6.46 10.97
N MET A 109 -2.12 -7.23 10.69
CA MET A 109 -3.48 -6.88 11.11
C MET A 109 -3.65 -6.90 12.62
N LYS A 110 -2.95 -7.78 13.31
CA LYS A 110 -3.11 -7.97 14.76
C LYS A 110 -2.62 -6.76 15.55
N ASN A 111 -1.44 -6.24 15.23
CA ASN A 111 -0.87 -5.10 15.93
C ASN A 111 -1.00 -3.80 15.15
N ASN A 112 -1.64 -3.85 13.97
CA ASN A 112 -1.92 -2.68 13.13
C ASN A 112 -0.67 -1.84 12.87
N ALA A 113 0.40 -2.48 12.46
CA ALA A 113 1.70 -1.84 12.26
C ALA A 113 2.46 -2.43 11.09
N LEU A 114 3.29 -1.60 10.48
CA LEU A 114 4.27 -2.05 9.48
C LEU A 114 5.48 -2.63 10.19
N SER A 115 6.01 -3.72 9.65
CA SER A 115 7.26 -4.30 10.15
C SER A 115 8.13 -4.74 8.98
N ARG A 116 9.44 -4.58 9.16
CA ARG A 116 10.44 -4.99 8.16
C ARG A 116 10.40 -6.50 8.01
N SER A 117 10.30 -6.99 6.77
CA SER A 117 10.22 -8.42 6.51
C SER A 117 11.40 -8.99 5.73
N GLY A 118 12.16 -8.17 5.01
CA GLY A 118 13.34 -8.62 4.30
C GLY A 118 13.87 -7.60 3.32
N PRO A 119 15.11 -7.78 2.83
CA PRO A 119 15.66 -6.85 1.85
C PRO A 119 15.00 -7.01 0.49
N ALA A 120 14.80 -5.90 -0.19
CA ALA A 120 14.25 -5.86 -1.55
C ALA A 120 15.43 -5.67 -2.51
N TYR A 121 15.79 -6.75 -3.20
CA TYR A 121 16.95 -6.74 -4.12
C TYR A 121 16.65 -6.03 -5.42
#